data_630ff811e726a0dcb71c40df99bea0aa
#
_entry.id   630ff811e726a0dcb71c40df99bea0aa
#
_cell.length_a   1.000
_cell.length_b   1.000
_cell.length_c   1.000
_cell.angle_alpha   90.00
_cell.angle_beta   90.00
_cell.angle_gamma   90.00
#
_symmetry.space_group_name_H-M   'P 1'
#
loop_
_entity.id
_entity.type
_entity.pdbx_description
1 polymer ?
#
loop_
_entity_poly.entity_id
_entity_poly.type
_entity_poly.pdbx_seq_one_letter_code
_entity_poly.pdbx_strand_id
1 'polypeptide(L)'
;VQALSADSLLKDLIASINSAETSKRHFREIAQIPYQICTDDSLLSDHVINYSDEELPINCYQIPSSGLLSSKEYTNPNMDSDSTFFCLFRMNKGHHPFDVFSAIFYLISRMEEYDSAQYDNHGRFVANQSILVKEKQHFSPVVDQWVFRLLEHVNHHFSSNYEVKRNFNQYCTIDID
;
A
#
# COMPACT_ATOMS: atom_id res chain seq x y z
N VAL A 1 11.81 18.20 -3.25
CA VAL A 1 10.96 17.80 -2.12
C VAL A 1 9.53 17.84 -2.62
N GLN A 2 8.88 16.71 -2.74
CA GLN A 2 7.49 16.64 -3.18
C GLN A 2 6.63 16.42 -1.94
N ALA A 3 5.99 17.49 -1.48
CA ALA A 3 4.90 17.36 -0.54
C ALA A 3 3.72 16.76 -1.28
N LEU A 4 3.29 15.65 -0.78
CA LEU A 4 2.20 14.91 -1.38
C LEU A 4 0.98 15.12 -0.50
N SER A 5 -0.04 15.85 -0.99
CA SER A 5 -1.39 15.63 -0.49
C SER A 5 -1.73 14.16 -0.69
N ALA A 6 -2.70 13.61 0.02
CA ALA A 6 -3.14 12.22 -0.17
C ALA A 6 -3.34 11.84 -1.66
N ASP A 7 -3.48 12.84 -2.50
CA ASP A 7 -3.66 12.80 -3.94
C ASP A 7 -2.38 12.53 -4.76
N SER A 8 -1.22 13.07 -4.39
CA SER A 8 0.03 12.89 -5.15
C SER A 8 0.61 11.50 -4.97
N LEU A 9 0.50 10.97 -3.76
CA LEU A 9 0.86 9.60 -3.43
C LEU A 9 0.16 8.59 -4.33
N LEU A 10 -1.10 8.85 -4.60
CA LEU A 10 -1.85 7.96 -5.47
C LEU A 10 -1.52 8.14 -6.95
N LYS A 11 -1.09 9.33 -7.43
CA LYS A 11 -0.64 9.49 -8.83
C LYS A 11 0.69 8.82 -9.09
N ASP A 12 1.64 8.93 -8.18
CA ASP A 12 2.91 8.24 -8.33
C ASP A 12 2.73 6.73 -8.07
N LEU A 13 1.88 6.34 -7.10
CA LEU A 13 1.39 4.99 -6.97
C LEU A 13 0.58 4.57 -8.21
N ILE A 14 -0.34 5.40 -8.71
CA ILE A 14 -1.10 5.18 -9.94
C ILE A 14 -0.22 5.30 -11.18
N ALA A 15 0.81 6.12 -11.24
CA ALA A 15 1.77 6.14 -12.34
C ALA A 15 2.69 4.91 -12.33
N SER A 16 3.09 4.44 -11.17
CA SER A 16 3.80 3.16 -10.98
C SER A 16 2.89 1.95 -11.22
N ILE A 17 1.59 2.08 -10.89
CA ILE A 17 0.52 1.09 -11.08
C ILE A 17 -0.11 1.20 -12.48
N ASN A 18 0.28 2.17 -13.34
CA ASN A 18 -0.27 2.32 -14.69
C ASN A 18 -0.05 1.10 -15.60
N SER A 19 0.79 0.16 -15.19
CA SER A 19 0.89 -1.17 -15.80
C SER A 19 -0.13 -2.18 -15.25
N ALA A 20 -0.87 -1.88 -14.16
CA ALA A 20 -1.80 -2.79 -13.52
C ALA A 20 -3.13 -2.07 -13.19
N GLU A 21 -4.06 -2.02 -14.15
CA GLU A 21 -5.40 -1.42 -13.95
C GLU A 21 -6.18 -1.99 -12.74
N THR A 22 -5.91 -3.25 -12.40
CA THR A 22 -6.53 -3.94 -11.26
C THR A 22 -6.17 -3.30 -9.92
N SER A 23 -4.96 -2.78 -9.78
CA SER A 23 -4.48 -2.15 -8.55
C SER A 23 -5.09 -0.76 -8.31
N LYS A 24 -5.34 0.01 -9.37
CA LYS A 24 -6.05 1.31 -9.31
C LYS A 24 -7.46 1.16 -8.73
N ARG A 25 -8.14 0.12 -9.17
CA ARG A 25 -9.50 -0.19 -8.75
C ARG A 25 -9.54 -0.53 -7.27
N HIS A 26 -8.61 -1.38 -6.81
CA HIS A 26 -8.61 -1.89 -5.44
C HIS A 26 -8.37 -0.78 -4.41
N PHE A 27 -7.38 0.08 -4.62
CA PHE A 27 -7.11 1.17 -3.69
C PHE A 27 -8.24 2.21 -3.67
N ARG A 28 -8.79 2.57 -4.84
CA ARG A 28 -9.91 3.50 -4.96
C ARG A 28 -11.18 2.96 -4.30
N GLU A 29 -11.42 1.65 -4.42
CA GLU A 29 -12.58 0.98 -3.82
C GLU A 29 -12.43 0.85 -2.29
N ILE A 30 -11.21 0.65 -1.78
CA ILE A 30 -10.96 0.52 -0.35
C ILE A 30 -10.96 1.87 0.35
N ALA A 31 -10.24 2.85 -0.14
CA ALA A 31 -10.07 4.12 0.54
C ALA A 31 -11.34 4.98 0.52
N GLN A 32 -12.09 5.01 -0.59
CA GLN A 32 -13.32 5.81 -0.81
C GLN A 32 -13.29 7.26 -0.25
N ILE A 33 -12.11 7.77 0.05
CA ILE A 33 -11.88 9.10 0.59
C ILE A 33 -11.58 10.03 -0.58
N PRO A 34 -12.26 11.16 -0.70
CA PRO A 34 -11.88 12.16 -1.68
C PRO A 34 -10.50 12.70 -1.33
N TYR A 35 -9.59 12.58 -2.27
CA TYR A 35 -8.24 13.08 -2.14
C TYR A 35 -7.80 13.76 -3.42
N GLN A 36 -6.80 14.62 -3.32
CA GLN A 36 -6.22 15.33 -4.43
C GLN A 36 -4.69 15.15 -4.40
N ILE A 37 -4.06 14.78 -5.52
CA ILE A 37 -2.61 14.66 -5.66
C ILE A 37 -2.00 16.02 -5.96
N CYS A 38 -1.09 16.44 -5.14
CA CYS A 38 -0.44 17.72 -5.26
C CYS A 38 1.05 17.53 -5.51
N THR A 39 1.54 18.10 -6.59
CA THR A 39 2.98 18.17 -6.91
C THR A 39 3.53 19.59 -6.72
N ASP A 40 2.67 20.52 -6.32
CA ASP A 40 3.01 21.92 -6.09
C ASP A 40 2.68 22.27 -4.63
N ASP A 41 3.68 22.69 -3.88
CA ASP A 41 3.58 23.03 -2.47
C ASP A 41 2.57 24.16 -2.19
N SER A 42 2.26 25.00 -3.19
CA SER A 42 1.27 26.07 -3.07
C SER A 42 -0.17 25.59 -2.98
N LEU A 43 -0.43 24.32 -3.31
CA LEU A 43 -1.76 23.71 -3.33
C LEU A 43 -2.02 22.78 -2.13
N LEU A 44 -1.14 22.79 -1.13
CA LEU A 44 -1.27 21.91 0.04
C LEU A 44 -2.48 22.30 0.89
N SER A 45 -3.24 21.29 1.29
CA SER A 45 -4.38 21.42 2.21
C SER A 45 -3.96 21.24 3.66
N ASP A 46 -4.90 21.37 4.60
CA ASP A 46 -4.64 21.22 6.03
C ASP A 46 -4.21 19.79 6.43
N HIS A 47 -4.60 18.78 5.66
CA HIS A 47 -4.27 17.39 5.91
C HIS A 47 -3.42 16.83 4.77
N VAL A 48 -2.10 16.85 4.98
CA VAL A 48 -1.11 16.40 4.01
C VAL A 48 -0.51 15.07 4.42
N ILE A 49 -0.47 14.11 3.50
CA ILE A 49 0.34 12.90 3.64
C ILE A 49 1.62 13.09 2.81
N ASN A 50 2.75 13.05 3.46
CA ASN A 50 4.07 13.08 2.80
C ASN A 50 4.58 11.64 2.61
N TYR A 51 4.72 11.22 1.35
CA TYR A 51 5.36 9.93 1.01
C TYR A 51 6.75 10.18 0.45
N SER A 52 7.70 10.29 1.33
CA SER A 52 9.10 10.51 0.96
C SER A 52 10.02 10.20 2.14
N ASP A 53 11.32 10.21 1.87
CA ASP A 53 12.37 10.12 2.88
C ASP A 53 12.73 11.48 3.50
N GLU A 54 12.23 12.58 2.93
CA GLU A 54 12.51 13.94 3.35
C GLU A 54 11.37 14.48 4.23
N GLU A 55 11.72 15.13 5.33
CA GLU A 55 10.77 15.83 6.19
C GLU A 55 10.36 17.15 5.55
N LEU A 56 9.06 17.44 5.60
CA LEU A 56 8.55 18.74 5.17
C LEU A 56 8.41 19.69 6.36
N PRO A 57 8.64 20.99 6.16
CA PRO A 57 8.50 22.01 7.20
C PRO A 57 7.02 22.40 7.46
N ILE A 58 6.11 21.46 7.31
CA ILE A 58 4.67 21.64 7.52
C ILE A 58 4.11 20.48 8.36
N ASN A 59 2.93 20.68 8.93
CA ASN A 59 2.21 19.58 9.61
C ASN A 59 1.72 18.58 8.57
N CYS A 60 2.38 17.43 8.49
CA CYS A 60 2.04 16.36 7.57
C CYS A 60 2.16 14.99 8.24
N TYR A 61 1.37 14.03 7.76
CA TYR A 61 1.54 12.63 8.13
C TYR A 61 2.57 11.99 7.21
N GLN A 62 3.75 11.66 7.74
CA GLN A 62 4.83 11.09 6.95
C GLN A 62 4.76 9.58 6.86
N ILE A 63 4.72 9.08 5.63
CA ILE A 63 4.89 7.66 5.29
C ILE A 63 6.27 7.53 4.65
N PRO A 64 7.21 6.79 5.26
CA PRO A 64 8.54 6.62 4.70
C PRO A 64 8.51 5.78 3.43
N SER A 65 9.33 6.12 2.43
CA SER A 65 9.47 5.36 1.20
C SER A 65 10.58 4.31 1.32
N SER A 66 10.29 3.07 0.94
CA SER A 66 11.29 2.00 0.81
C SER A 66 12.06 2.07 -0.51
N GLY A 67 11.63 2.93 -1.43
CA GLY A 67 12.18 3.06 -2.77
C GLY A 67 11.60 2.11 -3.81
N LEU A 68 10.83 1.09 -3.45
CA LEU A 68 10.29 0.12 -4.41
C LEU A 68 9.49 0.77 -5.54
N LEU A 69 8.67 1.78 -5.23
CA LEU A 69 7.82 2.45 -6.21
C LEU A 69 8.57 3.47 -7.08
N SER A 70 9.73 3.93 -6.66
CA SER A 70 10.57 4.90 -7.37
C SER A 70 11.78 4.27 -8.07
N SER A 71 12.20 3.09 -7.65
CA SER A 71 13.31 2.33 -8.21
C SER A 71 12.84 1.42 -9.35
N LYS A 72 13.76 1.16 -10.29
CA LYS A 72 13.59 0.07 -11.27
C LYS A 72 14.15 -1.25 -10.76
N GLU A 73 14.75 -1.24 -9.58
CA GLU A 73 15.36 -2.41 -8.97
C GLU A 73 14.38 -3.11 -8.04
N TYR A 74 14.39 -4.42 -8.09
CA TYR A 74 13.63 -5.24 -7.18
C TYR A 74 14.19 -5.09 -5.75
N THR A 75 13.32 -4.83 -4.81
CA THR A 75 13.66 -4.74 -3.39
C THR A 75 12.90 -5.79 -2.61
N ASN A 76 13.61 -6.68 -1.95
CA ASN A 76 13.00 -7.66 -1.07
C ASN A 76 12.37 -6.97 0.15
N PRO A 77 11.13 -7.33 0.51
CA PRO A 77 10.52 -6.80 1.71
C PRO A 77 11.25 -7.30 2.96
N ASN A 78 11.62 -6.36 3.83
CA ASN A 78 12.02 -6.68 5.18
C ASN A 78 10.77 -6.86 6.06
N MET A 79 10.84 -7.82 6.98
CA MET A 79 9.79 -8.12 7.95
C MET A 79 10.38 -8.09 9.35
N ASP A 80 9.54 -7.82 10.33
CA ASP A 80 9.90 -7.95 11.73
C ASP A 80 9.20 -9.19 12.31
N SER A 81 9.97 -10.17 12.69
CA SER A 81 9.48 -11.42 13.27
C SER A 81 8.86 -11.27 14.66
N ASP A 82 9.15 -10.17 15.35
CA ASP A 82 8.67 -9.92 16.71
C ASP A 82 7.42 -9.02 16.76
N SER A 83 6.91 -8.57 15.61
CA SER A 83 5.76 -7.69 15.59
C SER A 83 4.43 -8.44 15.71
N THR A 84 3.54 -7.92 16.55
CA THR A 84 2.14 -8.42 16.67
C THR A 84 1.28 -8.10 15.45
N PHE A 85 1.83 -7.35 14.50
CA PHE A 85 1.15 -6.91 13.30
C PHE A 85 2.00 -7.19 12.06
N PHE A 86 1.44 -7.97 11.14
CA PHE A 86 2.11 -8.29 9.88
C PHE A 86 2.23 -7.06 8.99
N CYS A 87 3.46 -6.73 8.59
CA CYS A 87 3.75 -5.68 7.63
C CYS A 87 5.01 -6.02 6.81
N LEU A 88 5.06 -5.47 5.61
CA LEU A 88 6.21 -5.54 4.70
C LEU A 88 6.86 -4.16 4.62
N PHE A 89 8.14 -4.11 4.25
CA PHE A 89 8.90 -2.85 4.13
C PHE A 89 8.86 -2.01 5.39
N ARG A 90 9.20 -2.64 6.53
CA ARG A 90 9.24 -1.96 7.81
C ARG A 90 10.29 -0.86 7.83
N MET A 91 9.93 0.28 8.40
CA MET A 91 10.74 1.48 8.47
C MET A 91 10.84 1.97 9.91
N ASN A 92 11.99 2.58 10.25
CA ASN A 92 12.27 3.11 11.59
C ASN A 92 12.18 4.64 11.64
N LYS A 93 11.56 5.25 10.64
CA LYS A 93 11.40 6.70 10.50
C LYS A 93 10.00 7.04 10.00
N GLY A 94 9.61 8.31 10.08
CA GLY A 94 8.27 8.77 9.71
C GLY A 94 7.22 8.47 10.78
N HIS A 95 5.96 8.77 10.47
CA HIS A 95 4.82 8.52 11.35
C HIS A 95 4.21 7.12 11.15
N HIS A 96 4.36 6.56 9.95
CA HIS A 96 3.87 5.20 9.66
C HIS A 96 4.98 4.18 9.85
N PRO A 97 4.71 3.02 10.48
CA PRO A 97 5.76 2.05 10.85
C PRO A 97 6.34 1.26 9.66
N PHE A 98 5.77 1.39 8.48
CA PHE A 98 6.22 0.69 7.28
C PHE A 98 5.78 1.46 6.02
N ASP A 99 6.40 1.14 4.88
CA ASP A 99 5.98 1.66 3.58
C ASP A 99 4.74 0.90 3.08
N VAL A 100 3.58 1.40 3.50
CA VAL A 100 2.29 0.76 3.19
C VAL A 100 2.01 0.69 1.70
N PHE A 101 2.48 1.68 0.91
CA PHE A 101 2.21 1.70 -0.52
C PHE A 101 3.04 0.67 -1.27
N SER A 102 4.33 0.55 -0.94
CA SER A 102 5.17 -0.52 -1.47
C SER A 102 4.67 -1.89 -1.03
N ALA A 103 4.20 -2.03 0.20
CA ALA A 103 3.64 -3.29 0.71
C ALA A 103 2.38 -3.72 -0.06
N ILE A 104 1.45 -2.79 -0.29
CA ILE A 104 0.25 -3.04 -1.09
C ILE A 104 0.63 -3.40 -2.53
N PHE A 105 1.52 -2.61 -3.16
CA PHE A 105 1.98 -2.88 -4.52
C PHE A 105 2.62 -4.26 -4.63
N TYR A 106 3.50 -4.62 -3.70
CA TYR A 106 4.20 -5.90 -3.69
C TYR A 106 3.24 -7.08 -3.73
N LEU A 107 2.19 -7.07 -2.90
CA LEU A 107 1.21 -8.16 -2.86
C LEU A 107 0.29 -8.17 -4.08
N ILE A 108 -0.24 -7.01 -4.48
CA ILE A 108 -1.23 -6.93 -5.58
C ILE A 108 -0.58 -7.25 -6.93
N SER A 109 0.65 -6.79 -7.16
CA SER A 109 1.38 -7.08 -8.39
C SER A 109 2.07 -8.45 -8.39
N ARG A 110 1.94 -9.20 -7.29
CA ARG A 110 2.55 -10.53 -7.12
C ARG A 110 4.08 -10.49 -7.34
N MET A 111 4.73 -9.46 -6.80
CA MET A 111 6.16 -9.23 -6.99
C MET A 111 7.02 -10.44 -6.55
N GLU A 112 6.56 -11.20 -5.57
CA GLU A 112 7.23 -12.43 -5.10
C GLU A 112 7.39 -13.52 -6.18
N GLU A 113 6.63 -13.42 -7.28
CA GLU A 113 6.71 -14.39 -8.38
C GLU A 113 7.79 -14.04 -9.40
N TYR A 114 8.31 -12.81 -9.36
CA TYR A 114 9.35 -12.36 -10.29
C TYR A 114 10.77 -12.65 -9.80
N ASP A 115 10.95 -12.92 -8.49
CA ASP A 115 12.26 -13.16 -7.91
C ASP A 115 12.45 -14.65 -7.58
N SER A 116 13.35 -15.32 -8.31
CA SER A 116 13.85 -16.67 -8.05
C SER A 116 12.80 -17.71 -7.63
N ALA A 117 11.56 -17.53 -8.07
CA ALA A 117 10.44 -18.37 -7.69
C ALA A 117 10.68 -19.83 -8.12
N GLN A 118 10.36 -20.75 -7.24
CA GLN A 118 10.24 -22.14 -7.61
C GLN A 118 8.87 -22.36 -8.26
N TYR A 119 8.90 -23.01 -9.41
CA TYR A 119 7.69 -23.34 -10.16
C TYR A 119 7.41 -24.85 -10.03
N ASP A 120 6.14 -25.20 -10.06
CA ASP A 120 5.73 -26.61 -10.15
C ASP A 120 5.96 -27.16 -11.58
N ASN A 121 5.64 -28.45 -11.77
CA ASN A 121 5.78 -29.11 -13.07
C ASN A 121 4.89 -28.53 -14.18
N HIS A 122 3.96 -27.64 -13.83
CA HIS A 122 3.06 -26.92 -14.74
C HIS A 122 3.48 -25.46 -14.95
N GLY A 123 4.62 -25.05 -14.41
CA GLY A 123 5.12 -23.66 -14.50
C GLY A 123 4.35 -22.68 -13.61
N ARG A 124 3.67 -23.15 -12.54
CA ARG A 124 2.94 -22.29 -11.61
C ARG A 124 3.77 -22.02 -10.37
N PHE A 125 3.66 -20.82 -9.83
CA PHE A 125 4.27 -20.44 -8.56
C PHE A 125 3.79 -21.38 -7.43
N VAL A 126 4.73 -21.90 -6.66
CA VAL A 126 4.41 -22.86 -5.59
C VAL A 126 3.87 -22.12 -4.37
N ALA A 127 2.63 -22.39 -3.99
CA ALA A 127 1.91 -21.64 -2.95
C ALA A 127 2.65 -21.52 -1.60
N ASN A 128 3.42 -22.54 -1.20
CA ASN A 128 4.20 -22.49 0.05
C ASN A 128 5.40 -21.53 -0.02
N GLN A 129 5.72 -20.99 -1.19
CA GLN A 129 6.72 -19.92 -1.37
C GLN A 129 6.15 -18.55 -1.03
N SER A 130 4.84 -18.39 -1.12
CA SER A 130 4.19 -17.11 -0.85
C SER A 130 4.47 -16.62 0.57
N ILE A 131 4.82 -15.35 0.69
CA ILE A 131 5.03 -14.67 1.96
C ILE A 131 3.79 -14.74 2.86
N LEU A 132 2.59 -14.63 2.26
CA LEU A 132 1.34 -14.75 3.00
C LEU A 132 1.13 -16.14 3.58
N VAL A 133 1.57 -17.19 2.90
CA VAL A 133 1.49 -18.57 3.41
C VAL A 133 2.52 -18.79 4.50
N LYS A 134 3.76 -18.37 4.30
CA LYS A 134 4.85 -18.46 5.29
C LYS A 134 4.48 -17.77 6.61
N GLU A 135 3.87 -16.60 6.52
CA GLU A 135 3.45 -15.79 7.67
C GLU A 135 2.02 -16.10 8.16
N LYS A 136 1.39 -17.15 7.64
CA LYS A 136 0.02 -17.59 8.00
C LYS A 136 -1.05 -16.51 7.81
N GLN A 137 -0.84 -15.60 6.88
CA GLN A 137 -1.73 -14.47 6.57
C GLN A 137 -2.64 -14.71 5.36
N HIS A 138 -2.55 -15.86 4.69
CA HIS A 138 -3.24 -16.16 3.44
C HIS A 138 -4.77 -16.25 3.55
N PHE A 139 -5.33 -16.28 4.77
CA PHE A 139 -6.78 -16.19 5.01
C PHE A 139 -7.22 -14.81 5.50
N SER A 140 -6.29 -13.86 5.62
CA SER A 140 -6.56 -12.51 6.10
C SER A 140 -6.61 -11.51 4.95
N PRO A 141 -7.55 -10.55 4.96
CA PRO A 141 -7.57 -9.46 3.98
C PRO A 141 -6.50 -8.41 4.32
N VAL A 142 -5.23 -8.79 4.17
CA VAL A 142 -4.07 -8.03 4.67
C VAL A 142 -4.04 -6.61 4.12
N VAL A 143 -4.27 -6.44 2.81
CA VAL A 143 -4.25 -5.13 2.16
C VAL A 143 -5.32 -4.21 2.74
N ASP A 144 -6.54 -4.72 2.94
CA ASP A 144 -7.62 -3.96 3.59
C ASP A 144 -7.24 -3.54 5.02
N GLN A 145 -6.65 -4.46 5.79
CA GLN A 145 -6.21 -4.18 7.16
C GLN A 145 -5.15 -3.06 7.18
N TRP A 146 -4.22 -3.05 6.23
CA TRP A 146 -3.22 -1.99 6.13
C TRP A 146 -3.84 -0.63 5.79
N VAL A 147 -4.81 -0.60 4.86
CA VAL A 147 -5.52 0.64 4.49
C VAL A 147 -6.33 1.19 5.68
N PHE A 148 -7.06 0.34 6.40
CA PHE A 148 -7.81 0.77 7.58
C PHE A 148 -6.88 1.29 8.69
N ARG A 149 -5.76 0.63 8.92
CA ARG A 149 -4.78 1.07 9.90
C ARG A 149 -4.12 2.39 9.51
N LEU A 150 -3.81 2.58 8.22
CA LEU A 150 -3.32 3.86 7.74
C LEU A 150 -4.34 4.96 8.03
N LEU A 151 -5.61 4.73 7.71
CA LEU A 151 -6.69 5.69 7.97
C LEU A 151 -6.84 6.02 9.45
N GLU A 152 -6.78 5.02 10.32
CA GLU A 152 -6.81 5.21 11.77
C GLU A 152 -5.66 6.11 12.26
N HIS A 153 -4.44 5.86 11.79
CA HIS A 153 -3.27 6.67 12.13
C HIS A 153 -3.37 8.10 11.61
N VAL A 154 -3.85 8.29 10.37
CA VAL A 154 -4.08 9.61 9.78
C VAL A 154 -5.16 10.38 10.55
N ASN A 155 -6.27 9.73 10.90
CA ASN A 155 -7.32 10.32 11.72
C ASN A 155 -6.80 10.75 13.08
N HIS A 156 -6.00 9.90 13.73
CA HIS A 156 -5.40 10.23 15.01
C HIS A 156 -4.44 11.43 14.91
N HIS A 157 -3.59 11.45 13.88
CA HIS A 157 -2.60 12.50 13.67
C HIS A 157 -3.23 13.88 13.44
N PHE A 158 -4.27 13.94 12.62
CA PHE A 158 -4.96 15.20 12.27
C PHE A 158 -6.19 15.49 13.13
N SER A 159 -6.51 14.65 14.11
CA SER A 159 -7.75 14.74 14.88
C SER A 159 -9.00 14.80 13.98
N SER A 160 -8.96 14.06 12.88
CA SER A 160 -10.02 13.96 11.88
C SER A 160 -10.88 12.71 12.08
N ASN A 161 -11.97 12.63 11.32
CA ASN A 161 -12.88 11.48 11.36
C ASN A 161 -13.25 11.06 9.94
N TYR A 162 -12.25 10.65 9.17
CA TYR A 162 -12.48 10.05 7.86
C TYR A 162 -12.99 8.62 8.02
N GLU A 163 -14.10 8.32 7.37
CA GLU A 163 -14.72 7.00 7.43
C GLU A 163 -14.79 6.36 6.05
N VAL A 164 -14.48 5.07 5.99
CA VAL A 164 -14.71 4.26 4.79
C VAL A 164 -16.14 3.75 4.81
N LYS A 165 -16.97 4.26 3.91
CA LYS A 165 -18.35 3.79 3.73
C LYS A 165 -18.34 2.59 2.79
N ARG A 166 -18.52 1.39 3.32
CA ARG A 166 -18.66 0.17 2.52
C ARG A 166 -20.10 -0.32 2.54
N ASN A 167 -20.63 -0.59 1.34
CA ASN A 167 -21.88 -1.33 1.18
C ASN A 167 -21.52 -2.79 0.89
N PHE A 168 -22.19 -3.72 1.57
CA PHE A 168 -22.08 -5.13 1.23
C PHE A 168 -22.77 -5.36 -0.12
N ASN A 169 -22.02 -5.92 -1.08
CA ASN A 169 -22.56 -6.37 -2.36
C ASN A 169 -22.14 -7.82 -2.57
N GLN A 170 -23.08 -8.65 -2.93
CA GLN A 170 -22.84 -10.04 -3.30
C GLN A 170 -23.12 -10.25 -4.78
N TYR A 171 -22.12 -10.75 -5.50
CA TYR A 171 -22.26 -11.14 -6.90
C TYR A 171 -22.14 -12.66 -6.97
N CYS A 172 -23.16 -13.31 -7.54
CA CYS A 172 -23.11 -14.74 -7.83
C CYS A 172 -22.70 -14.91 -9.30
N THR A 173 -21.57 -15.56 -9.53
CA THR A 173 -21.11 -15.91 -10.88
C THR A 173 -21.15 -17.43 -11.02
N ILE A 174 -21.63 -17.91 -12.15
CA ILE A 174 -21.62 -19.33 -12.51
C ILE A 174 -20.69 -19.46 -13.70
N ASP A 175 -19.62 -20.21 -13.52
CA ASP A 175 -18.74 -20.63 -14.60
C ASP A 175 -19.32 -21.88 -15.24
N ILE A 176 -19.51 -21.86 -16.55
CA ILE A 176 -20.08 -22.98 -17.31
C ILE A 176 -19.00 -23.39 -18.30
N ASP A 177 -18.30 -24.47 -17.99
CA ASP A 177 -17.36 -25.14 -18.89
C ASP A 177 -18.09 -25.95 -19.96
#